data_0632d62cf73d9f7208e6147b3b6a7681
#
_entry.id   0632d62cf73d9f7208e6147b3b6a7681
#
_cell.length_a   1.000
_cell.length_b   1.000
_cell.length_c   1.000
_cell.angle_alpha   90.00
_cell.angle_beta   90.00
_cell.angle_gamma   90.00
#
_symmetry.space_group_name_H-M   'P 1'
#
loop_
_entity.id
_entity.type
_entity.pdbx_description
1 polymer ?
#
loop_
_entity_poly.entity_id
_entity_poly.type
_entity_poly.pdbx_seq_one_letter_code
_entity_poly.pdbx_strand_id
1 'polypeptide(L)'
;MVATDRDQLTELSTVWRGAGHVAGSAATIALVADVPGNERRLAYDLGQATVNLMLAAADLGIGSSHANVEDQEKARRILDLPAGKHCAYLISLGYPADRPLEPLRRPNRRAFEDVVHRGRW
;
A
#
# COMPACT_ATOMS: atom_id res chain seq x y z
N MET A 1 3.46 9.90 -4.90
CA MET A 1 3.16 10.09 -6.34
C MET A 1 1.83 9.39 -6.64
N VAL A 2 1.10 9.84 -7.65
CA VAL A 2 -0.16 9.21 -8.08
C VAL A 2 -0.01 8.77 -9.54
N ALA A 3 -0.29 7.51 -9.82
CA ALA A 3 -0.31 6.93 -11.16
C ALA A 3 -1.77 6.61 -11.53
N THR A 4 -2.19 6.99 -12.73
CA THR A 4 -3.53 6.74 -13.30
C THR A 4 -3.49 6.22 -14.72
N ASP A 5 -2.32 6.29 -15.37
CA ASP A 5 -2.11 5.77 -16.72
C ASP A 5 -2.18 4.24 -16.74
N ARG A 6 -2.91 3.66 -17.69
CA ARG A 6 -3.16 2.22 -17.77
C ARG A 6 -1.91 1.40 -18.00
N ASP A 7 -1.02 1.86 -18.85
CA ASP A 7 0.21 1.14 -19.18
C ASP A 7 1.15 1.19 -17.98
N GLN A 8 1.28 2.36 -17.34
CA GLN A 8 2.05 2.53 -16.10
C GLN A 8 1.52 1.65 -14.96
N LEU A 9 0.20 1.57 -14.76
CA LEU A 9 -0.42 0.71 -13.75
C LEU A 9 -0.16 -0.77 -14.04
N THR A 10 -0.22 -1.16 -15.30
CA THR A 10 0.09 -2.53 -15.74
C THR A 10 1.55 -2.87 -15.47
N GLU A 11 2.48 -1.99 -15.77
CA GLU A 11 3.89 -2.19 -15.45
C GLU A 11 4.15 -2.25 -13.94
N LEU A 12 3.55 -1.34 -13.16
CA LEU A 12 3.66 -1.33 -11.69
C LEU A 12 3.12 -2.61 -11.06
N SER A 13 2.13 -3.25 -11.65
CA SER A 13 1.60 -4.53 -11.14
C SER A 13 2.62 -5.67 -11.14
N THR A 14 3.73 -5.50 -11.83
CA THR A 14 4.77 -6.51 -12.00
C THR A 14 6.00 -6.32 -11.10
N VAL A 15 6.02 -5.28 -10.25
CA VAL A 15 7.15 -5.01 -9.34
C VAL A 15 7.20 -5.95 -8.14
N TRP A 16 6.15 -6.69 -7.92
CA TRP A 16 6.04 -7.74 -6.91
C TRP A 16 4.94 -8.74 -7.30
N ARG A 17 5.15 -10.02 -6.98
CA ARG A 17 4.17 -11.09 -7.29
C ARG A 17 2.77 -10.86 -6.70
N GLY A 18 2.67 -10.11 -5.58
CA GLY A 18 1.41 -9.77 -4.93
C GLY A 18 0.77 -8.46 -5.44
N ALA A 19 1.39 -7.75 -6.39
CA ALA A 19 0.94 -6.45 -6.88
C ALA A 19 -0.06 -6.52 -8.04
N GLY A 20 -0.50 -7.71 -8.44
CA GLY A 20 -1.38 -7.91 -9.62
C GLY A 20 -2.65 -7.05 -9.62
N HIS A 21 -3.20 -6.73 -8.45
CA HIS A 21 -4.38 -5.87 -8.30
C HIS A 21 -4.14 -4.41 -8.75
N VAL A 22 -2.88 -3.97 -8.86
CA VAL A 22 -2.52 -2.61 -9.30
C VAL A 22 -2.94 -2.38 -10.75
N ALA A 23 -2.80 -3.37 -11.63
CA ALA A 23 -3.19 -3.26 -13.03
C ALA A 23 -4.66 -2.90 -13.23
N GLY A 24 -5.54 -3.40 -12.35
CA GLY A 24 -6.99 -3.15 -12.41
C GLY A 24 -7.47 -1.91 -11.64
N SER A 25 -6.58 -1.20 -10.94
CA SER A 25 -6.96 -0.06 -10.12
C SER A 25 -7.35 1.17 -10.97
N ALA A 26 -8.17 2.06 -10.41
CA ALA A 26 -8.46 3.34 -11.04
C ALA A 26 -7.29 4.32 -10.88
N ALA A 27 -6.60 4.23 -9.74
CA ALA A 27 -5.38 4.97 -9.43
C ALA A 27 -4.51 4.17 -8.47
N THR A 28 -3.22 4.45 -8.46
CA THR A 28 -2.29 3.90 -7.47
C THR A 28 -1.42 5.01 -6.89
N ILE A 29 -1.37 5.07 -5.55
CA ILE A 29 -0.46 5.96 -4.83
C ILE A 29 0.84 5.20 -4.56
N ALA A 30 1.95 5.70 -5.11
CA ALA A 30 3.29 5.22 -4.77
C ALA A 30 3.83 6.01 -3.57
N LEU A 31 4.13 5.32 -2.48
CA LEU A 31 4.81 5.89 -1.32
C LEU A 31 6.32 5.87 -1.57
N VAL A 32 6.86 7.05 -1.79
CA VAL A 32 8.28 7.26 -2.13
C VAL A 32 9.01 7.82 -0.92
N ALA A 33 10.18 7.28 -0.64
CA ALA A 33 11.00 7.65 0.50
C ALA A 33 12.47 7.82 0.11
N ASP A 34 13.25 8.46 0.99
CA ASP A 34 14.69 8.62 0.85
C ASP A 34 15.47 7.35 1.20
N VAL A 35 16.57 7.13 0.48
CA VAL A 35 17.55 6.06 0.75
C VAL A 35 18.94 6.70 0.91
N PRO A 36 19.75 6.30 1.90
CA PRO A 36 19.41 5.53 3.08
C PRO A 36 18.75 6.40 4.13
N GLY A 37 17.89 5.81 4.94
CA GLY A 37 17.26 6.46 6.09
C GLY A 37 17.32 5.56 7.32
N ASN A 38 16.77 6.03 8.43
CA ASN A 38 16.47 5.15 9.55
C ASN A 38 15.29 4.26 9.18
N GLU A 39 15.56 3.04 8.71
CA GLU A 39 14.57 2.09 8.20
C GLU A 39 13.43 1.84 9.19
N ARG A 40 13.73 1.73 10.48
CA ARG A 40 12.72 1.51 11.52
C ARG A 40 11.74 2.70 11.61
N ARG A 41 12.28 3.92 11.63
CA ARG A 41 11.47 5.14 11.69
C ARG A 41 10.66 5.30 10.40
N LEU A 42 11.29 5.10 9.27
CA LEU A 42 10.64 5.17 7.98
C LEU A 42 9.49 4.16 7.85
N ALA A 43 9.70 2.91 8.25
CA ALA A 43 8.67 1.88 8.22
C ALA A 43 7.47 2.26 9.12
N TYR A 44 7.73 2.86 10.29
CA TYR A 44 6.69 3.34 11.19
C TYR A 44 5.88 4.50 10.57
N ASP A 45 6.56 5.50 9.99
CA ASP A 45 5.92 6.66 9.38
C ASP A 45 5.10 6.25 8.13
N LEU A 46 5.64 5.36 7.29
CA LEU A 46 4.96 4.83 6.11
C LEU A 46 3.74 3.98 6.47
N GLY A 47 3.82 3.20 7.56
CA GLY A 47 2.69 2.43 8.06
C GLY A 47 1.52 3.34 8.49
N GLN A 48 1.81 4.44 9.19
CA GLN A 48 0.81 5.43 9.57
C GLN A 48 0.21 6.12 8.33
N ALA A 49 1.04 6.55 7.38
CA ALA A 49 0.58 7.15 6.13
C ALA A 49 -0.32 6.20 5.35
N THR A 50 0.06 4.91 5.25
CA THR A 50 -0.75 3.87 4.59
C THR A 50 -2.12 3.74 5.23
N VAL A 51 -2.18 3.59 6.54
CA VAL A 51 -3.46 3.43 7.25
C VAL A 51 -4.35 4.66 7.07
N ASN A 52 -3.80 5.87 7.20
CA ASN A 52 -4.56 7.10 7.02
C ASN A 52 -5.12 7.22 5.59
N LEU A 53 -4.34 6.89 4.57
CA LEU A 53 -4.81 6.88 3.17
C LEU A 53 -5.94 5.86 2.96
N MET A 54 -5.79 4.65 3.51
CA MET A 54 -6.80 3.60 3.36
C MET A 54 -8.10 3.94 4.11
N LEU A 55 -8.01 4.55 5.29
CA LEU A 55 -9.18 5.01 6.03
C LEU A 55 -9.90 6.15 5.31
N ALA A 56 -9.17 7.14 4.80
CA ALA A 56 -9.75 8.22 4.00
C ALA A 56 -10.42 7.69 2.72
N ALA A 57 -9.81 6.71 2.04
CA ALA A 57 -10.42 6.06 0.88
C ALA A 57 -11.73 5.36 1.27
N ALA A 58 -11.73 4.61 2.38
CA ALA A 58 -12.92 3.91 2.86
C ALA A 58 -14.06 4.86 3.21
N ASP A 59 -13.76 6.01 3.83
CA ASP A 59 -14.75 7.07 4.15
C ASP A 59 -15.41 7.63 2.88
N LEU A 60 -14.68 7.65 1.76
CA LEU A 60 -15.17 8.06 0.44
C LEU A 60 -15.82 6.91 -0.36
N GLY A 61 -16.00 5.73 0.23
CA GLY A 61 -16.51 4.56 -0.48
C GLY A 61 -15.54 3.95 -1.50
N ILE A 62 -14.24 4.31 -1.41
CA ILE A 62 -13.20 3.81 -2.31
C ILE A 62 -12.51 2.62 -1.66
N GLY A 63 -12.46 1.51 -2.40
CA GLY A 63 -11.67 0.34 -2.02
C GLY A 63 -10.18 0.61 -2.16
N SER A 64 -9.38 0.06 -1.25
CA SER A 64 -7.92 0.19 -1.29
C SER A 64 -7.24 -1.12 -0.98
N SER A 65 -6.08 -1.33 -1.59
CA SER A 65 -5.20 -2.46 -1.30
C SER A 65 -3.75 -2.03 -1.40
N HIS A 66 -2.90 -2.48 -0.48
CA HIS A 66 -1.47 -2.18 -0.54
C HIS A 66 -0.68 -3.32 -1.18
N ALA A 67 0.43 -2.99 -1.82
CA ALA A 67 1.41 -3.92 -2.35
C ALA A 67 2.83 -3.51 -1.95
N ASN A 68 3.66 -4.50 -1.71
CA ASN A 68 5.10 -4.34 -1.57
C ASN A 68 5.74 -4.02 -2.93
N VAL A 69 6.97 -3.52 -2.91
CA VAL A 69 7.81 -3.30 -4.09
C VAL A 69 9.12 -4.04 -3.88
N GLU A 70 9.27 -5.19 -4.53
CA GLU A 70 10.50 -6.00 -4.46
C GLU A 70 11.50 -5.57 -5.53
N ASP A 71 11.05 -5.33 -6.75
CA ASP A 71 11.90 -4.87 -7.85
C ASP A 71 11.98 -3.33 -7.85
N GLN A 72 12.90 -2.81 -7.03
CA GLN A 72 13.12 -1.37 -6.88
C GLN A 72 13.66 -0.71 -8.16
N GLU A 73 14.50 -1.41 -8.93
CA GLU A 73 15.04 -0.88 -10.18
C GLU A 73 13.94 -0.71 -11.23
N LYS A 74 13.03 -1.68 -11.31
CA LYS A 74 11.87 -1.58 -12.18
C LYS A 74 10.92 -0.46 -11.75
N ALA A 75 10.59 -0.38 -10.46
CA ALA A 75 9.75 0.69 -9.93
C ALA A 75 10.36 2.07 -10.18
N ARG A 76 11.69 2.21 -10.01
CA ARG A 76 12.44 3.44 -10.31
C ARG A 76 12.26 3.87 -11.76
N ARG A 77 12.41 2.95 -12.71
CA ARG A 77 12.23 3.28 -14.13
C ARG A 77 10.80 3.66 -14.47
N ILE A 78 9.81 2.90 -13.97
CA ILE A 78 8.39 3.15 -14.24
C ILE A 78 7.93 4.50 -13.68
N LEU A 79 8.43 4.86 -12.49
CA LEU A 79 8.03 6.08 -11.77
C LEU A 79 8.97 7.27 -12.01
N ASP A 80 10.03 7.08 -12.80
CA ASP A 80 11.09 8.09 -13.05
C ASP A 80 11.63 8.68 -11.73
N LEU A 81 11.96 7.80 -10.77
CA LEU A 81 12.43 8.24 -9.47
C LEU A 81 13.88 8.70 -9.53
N PRO A 82 14.19 9.87 -8.98
CA PRO A 82 15.57 10.36 -8.92
C PRO A 82 16.45 9.48 -8.02
N ALA A 83 17.77 9.64 -8.17
CA ALA A 83 18.74 8.97 -7.30
C ALA A 83 18.46 9.30 -5.83
N GLY A 84 18.64 8.31 -4.95
CA GLY A 84 18.38 8.45 -3.52
C GLY A 84 16.91 8.32 -3.11
N LYS A 85 16.00 8.02 -4.03
CA LYS A 85 14.60 7.70 -3.74
C LYS A 85 14.29 6.23 -4.05
N HIS A 86 13.36 5.64 -3.30
CA HIS A 86 12.80 4.33 -3.59
C HIS A 86 11.28 4.35 -3.40
N CYS A 87 10.59 3.46 -4.09
CA CYS A 87 9.17 3.22 -3.90
C CYS A 87 8.99 2.16 -2.81
N ALA A 88 8.54 2.55 -1.63
CA ALA A 88 8.38 1.63 -0.52
C ALA A 88 7.14 0.74 -0.66
N TYR A 89 6.01 1.33 -1.01
CA TYR A 89 4.72 0.65 -1.15
C TYR A 89 3.89 1.27 -2.26
N LEU A 90 2.98 0.47 -2.81
CA LEU A 90 1.92 0.90 -3.71
C LEU A 90 0.57 0.75 -3.00
N ILE A 91 -0.30 1.74 -3.11
CA ILE A 91 -1.67 1.69 -2.60
C ILE A 91 -2.60 1.87 -3.79
N SER A 92 -3.18 0.77 -4.26
CA SER A 92 -4.18 0.80 -5.34
C SER A 92 -5.53 1.26 -4.81
N LEU A 93 -6.23 2.04 -5.61
CA LEU A 93 -7.52 2.64 -5.29
C LEU A 93 -8.52 2.35 -6.42
N GLY A 94 -9.77 2.09 -6.04
CA GLY A 94 -10.85 1.89 -7.01
C GLY A 94 -12.19 1.65 -6.32
N TYR A 95 -13.28 1.87 -7.04
CA TYR A 95 -14.59 1.45 -6.54
C TYR A 95 -14.72 -0.07 -6.64
N PRO A 96 -15.12 -0.76 -5.57
CA PRO A 96 -15.29 -2.21 -5.60
C PRO A 96 -16.41 -2.58 -6.58
N ALA A 97 -16.11 -3.51 -7.50
CA ALA A 97 -17.04 -3.94 -8.54
C ALA A 97 -17.86 -5.17 -8.10
N ASP A 98 -17.32 -5.99 -7.22
CA ASP A 98 -17.80 -7.34 -6.90
C ASP A 98 -18.42 -7.47 -5.51
N ARG A 99 -18.11 -6.54 -4.60
CA ARG A 99 -18.61 -6.58 -3.22
C ARG A 99 -18.58 -5.20 -2.57
N PRO A 100 -19.51 -4.90 -1.63
CA PRO A 100 -19.47 -3.67 -0.84
C PRO A 100 -18.23 -3.66 0.09
N LEU A 101 -17.82 -2.46 0.52
CA LEU A 101 -16.81 -2.26 1.56
C LEU A 101 -17.42 -2.60 2.93
N GLU A 102 -17.35 -3.86 3.29
CA GLU A 102 -17.86 -4.35 4.59
C GLU A 102 -16.73 -4.98 5.41
N PRO A 103 -16.78 -4.89 6.74
CA PRO A 103 -15.87 -5.62 7.61
C PRO A 103 -15.96 -7.14 7.37
N LEU A 104 -14.84 -7.83 7.49
CA LEU A 104 -14.83 -9.28 7.42
C LEU A 104 -15.75 -9.87 8.49
N ARG A 105 -16.70 -10.71 8.09
CA ARG A 105 -17.65 -11.38 9.02
C ARG A 105 -16.95 -12.29 10.03
N ARG A 106 -15.83 -12.89 9.65
CA ARG A 106 -15.01 -13.77 10.49
C ARG A 106 -13.53 -13.40 10.33
N PRO A 107 -13.07 -12.31 10.95
CA PRO A 107 -11.66 -11.94 10.90
C PRO A 107 -10.84 -13.00 11.65
N ASN A 108 -9.77 -13.48 11.04
CA ASN A 108 -8.78 -14.33 11.71
C ASN A 108 -7.91 -13.47 12.64
N ARG A 109 -8.47 -13.08 13.77
CA ARG A 109 -7.78 -12.27 14.79
C ARG A 109 -7.54 -13.13 16.03
N ARG A 110 -6.39 -12.89 16.68
CA ARG A 110 -6.10 -13.45 18.00
C ARG A 110 -7.10 -12.90 19.02
N ALA A 111 -7.35 -13.67 20.09
CA ALA A 111 -8.18 -13.20 21.20
C ALA A 111 -7.58 -11.92 21.82
N PHE A 112 -8.44 -11.07 22.37
CA PHE A 112 -8.00 -9.80 22.96
C PHE A 112 -6.96 -10.00 24.05
N GLU A 113 -7.15 -11.00 24.89
CA GLU A 113 -6.29 -11.37 26.03
C GLU A 113 -4.89 -11.84 25.59
N ASP A 114 -4.80 -12.36 24.35
CA ASP A 114 -3.52 -12.82 23.77
C ASP A 114 -2.65 -11.66 23.25
N VAL A 115 -3.22 -10.47 23.09
CA VAL A 115 -2.55 -9.34 22.46
C VAL A 115 -2.50 -8.07 23.31
N VAL A 116 -3.32 -8.03 24.38
CA VAL A 116 -3.38 -6.88 25.28
C VAL A 116 -3.02 -7.30 26.71
N HIS A 117 -1.86 -6.88 27.16
CA HIS A 117 -1.35 -7.10 28.52
C HIS A 117 -1.43 -5.81 29.31
N ARG A 118 -1.89 -5.86 30.56
CA ARG A 118 -2.07 -4.69 31.41
C ARG A 118 -0.95 -4.59 32.43
N GLY A 119 -0.17 -3.51 32.34
CA GLY A 119 0.89 -3.19 33.29
C GLY A 119 2.20 -3.95 33.07
N ARG A 120 2.16 -5.23 32.78
CA ARG A 120 3.31 -6.10 32.48
C ARG A 120 2.91 -7.25 31.58
N TRP A 121 3.91 -7.83 30.91
CA TRP A 121 3.75 -9.00 30.05
C TRP A 121 3.38 -10.25 30.85
#